data_1bc8be28a85bba732848af1cb2480727
#
_entry.id   1bc8be28a85bba732848af1cb2480727
#
_cell.length_a   1.000
_cell.length_b   1.000
_cell.length_c   1.000
_cell.angle_alpha   90.00
_cell.angle_beta   90.00
_cell.angle_gamma   90.00
#
_symmetry.space_group_name_H-M   'P 1'
#
loop_
_entity.id
_entity.type
_entity.pdbx_description
1 polymer ?
#
loop_
_entity_poly.entity_id
_entity_poly.type
_entity_poly.pdbx_seq_one_letter_code
_entity_poly.pdbx_strand_id
1 'polypeptide(L)'
;MNGNLLEVINRLSSLRPIFNMEADFQFALAWEIQKKFPDWSVRFEKKPPNLKDRIFVDLWIEGDETCAIELKYKTRRFDIDVKGESFNLLNQGAQDLGRYDFLKDVERLENIVSAHDNVKGYAIILTNDSSYWKSTATETIDTKFRIHDGRVLNGELAWRPEASSGTVRGREKPIKLTGTYKLNWKDYSQVSGTSYGKFRYLFLEI
;
A
#
# COMPACT_ATOMS: atom_id res chain seq x y z
N MET A 1 -9.97 -0.67 15.57
CA MET A 1 -9.11 -1.54 14.72
C MET A 1 -7.77 -0.90 14.35
N ASN A 2 -7.64 0.40 14.07
CA ASN A 2 -6.38 1.05 13.65
C ASN A 2 -5.19 0.71 14.57
N GLY A 3 -5.30 0.92 15.88
CA GLY A 3 -4.24 0.56 16.84
C GLY A 3 -3.83 -0.91 16.78
N ASN A 4 -4.80 -1.79 16.63
CA ASN A 4 -4.58 -3.23 16.53
C ASN A 4 -3.82 -3.62 15.25
N LEU A 5 -4.14 -2.98 14.09
CA LEU A 5 -3.48 -3.28 12.83
C LEU A 5 -2.04 -2.75 12.81
N LEU A 6 -1.80 -1.56 13.36
CA LEU A 6 -0.44 -1.03 13.52
C LEU A 6 0.42 -1.89 14.44
N GLU A 7 -0.15 -2.44 15.53
CA GLU A 7 0.57 -3.40 16.38
C GLU A 7 0.93 -4.68 15.62
N VAL A 8 0.02 -5.19 14.79
CA VAL A 8 0.31 -6.36 13.93
C VAL A 8 1.44 -6.05 12.96
N ILE A 9 1.43 -4.88 12.30
CA ILE A 9 2.50 -4.48 11.38
C ILE A 9 3.83 -4.36 12.12
N ASN A 10 3.86 -3.76 13.31
CA ASN A 10 5.07 -3.63 14.13
C ASN A 10 5.61 -5.01 14.56
N ARG A 11 4.73 -5.92 14.97
CA ARG A 11 5.12 -7.30 15.28
C ARG A 11 5.67 -8.00 14.05
N LEU A 12 4.99 -7.87 12.91
CA LEU A 12 5.37 -8.50 11.66
C LEU A 12 6.76 -8.02 11.20
N SER A 13 7.08 -6.73 11.36
CA SER A 13 8.40 -6.18 11.00
C SER A 13 9.56 -6.84 11.77
N SER A 14 9.33 -7.25 13.00
CA SER A 14 10.32 -7.94 13.82
C SER A 14 10.47 -9.42 13.43
N LEU A 15 9.37 -10.08 13.07
CA LEU A 15 9.32 -11.49 12.69
C LEU A 15 9.81 -11.71 11.25
N ARG A 16 9.31 -10.89 10.34
CA ARG A 16 9.53 -10.96 8.89
C ARG A 16 9.93 -9.58 8.36
N PRO A 17 11.22 -9.23 8.43
CA PRO A 17 11.70 -7.89 8.07
C PRO A 17 11.69 -7.62 6.55
N ILE A 18 11.49 -8.65 5.74
CA ILE A 18 11.49 -8.62 4.27
C ILE A 18 10.54 -9.72 3.75
N PHE A 19 10.01 -9.55 2.55
CA PHE A 19 9.13 -10.50 1.86
C PHE A 19 9.63 -10.74 0.44
N ASN A 20 9.30 -11.89 -0.13
CA ASN A 20 9.66 -12.25 -1.50
C ASN A 20 8.85 -11.48 -2.54
N MET A 21 7.56 -11.23 -2.27
CA MET A 21 6.61 -10.55 -3.16
C MET A 21 5.41 -10.02 -2.39
N GLU A 22 4.52 -9.31 -3.08
CA GLU A 22 3.30 -8.74 -2.51
C GLU A 22 2.39 -9.79 -1.86
N ALA A 23 2.19 -10.93 -2.51
CA ALA A 23 1.40 -12.02 -1.95
C ALA A 23 2.00 -12.58 -0.64
N ASP A 24 3.33 -12.67 -0.53
CA ASP A 24 4.00 -13.08 0.69
C ASP A 24 3.76 -12.09 1.84
N PHE A 25 3.77 -10.80 1.56
CA PHE A 25 3.40 -9.77 2.53
C PHE A 25 1.92 -9.86 2.92
N GLN A 26 1.03 -10.02 1.95
CA GLN A 26 -0.42 -10.16 2.16
C GLN A 26 -0.74 -11.36 3.06
N PHE A 27 -0.19 -12.54 2.76
CA PHE A 27 -0.41 -13.74 3.58
C PHE A 27 0.18 -13.61 4.98
N ALA A 28 1.37 -13.04 5.11
CA ALA A 28 2.00 -12.86 6.40
C ALA A 28 1.21 -11.90 7.30
N LEU A 29 0.70 -10.79 6.73
CA LEU A 29 -0.16 -9.86 7.46
C LEU A 29 -1.46 -10.53 7.90
N ALA A 30 -2.14 -11.24 7.00
CA ALA A 30 -3.37 -11.96 7.30
C ALA A 30 -3.16 -13.03 8.39
N TRP A 31 -2.05 -13.76 8.32
CA TRP A 31 -1.70 -14.77 9.31
C TRP A 31 -1.49 -14.17 10.72
N GLU A 32 -0.77 -13.06 10.82
CA GLU A 32 -0.57 -12.41 12.11
C GLU A 32 -1.84 -11.76 12.65
N ILE A 33 -2.73 -11.27 11.78
CA ILE A 33 -4.08 -10.81 12.18
C ILE A 33 -4.88 -11.98 12.74
N GLN A 34 -4.94 -13.10 12.03
CA GLN A 34 -5.72 -14.29 12.47
C GLN A 34 -5.18 -14.88 13.76
N LYS A 35 -3.85 -14.87 13.98
CA LYS A 35 -3.24 -15.29 15.25
C LYS A 35 -3.59 -14.39 16.42
N LYS A 36 -3.61 -13.07 16.20
CA LYS A 36 -3.94 -12.10 17.22
C LYS A 36 -5.43 -12.11 17.57
N PHE A 37 -6.26 -12.36 16.57
CA PHE A 37 -7.72 -12.33 16.64
C PHE A 37 -8.30 -13.63 16.06
N PRO A 38 -8.27 -14.75 16.80
CA PRO A 38 -8.68 -16.07 16.28
C PRO A 38 -10.13 -16.12 15.79
N ASP A 39 -11.01 -15.33 16.42
CA ASP A 39 -12.45 -15.31 16.12
C ASP A 39 -12.80 -14.42 14.92
N TRP A 40 -11.83 -13.69 14.36
CA TRP A 40 -12.07 -12.83 13.20
C TRP A 40 -12.02 -13.63 11.89
N SER A 41 -12.86 -13.26 10.95
CA SER A 41 -12.85 -13.85 9.61
C SER A 41 -11.97 -13.04 8.68
N VAL A 42 -10.91 -13.65 8.13
CA VAL A 42 -10.03 -13.05 7.13
C VAL A 42 -10.28 -13.69 5.77
N ARG A 43 -10.56 -12.87 4.76
CA ARG A 43 -10.78 -13.32 3.37
C ARG A 43 -9.87 -12.53 2.43
N PHE A 44 -9.27 -13.27 1.49
CA PHE A 44 -8.45 -12.73 0.42
C PHE A 44 -9.30 -12.46 -0.81
N GLU A 45 -8.94 -11.47 -1.61
CA GLU A 45 -9.54 -11.16 -2.90
C GLU A 45 -11.09 -11.20 -2.83
N LYS A 46 -11.65 -10.62 -1.75
CA LYS A 46 -13.09 -10.63 -1.55
C LYS A 46 -13.75 -9.46 -2.26
N LYS A 47 -14.84 -9.73 -2.96
CA LYS A 47 -15.73 -8.69 -3.44
C LYS A 47 -16.52 -8.12 -2.24
N PRO A 48 -16.41 -6.81 -1.94
CA PRO A 48 -17.26 -6.19 -0.92
C PRO A 48 -18.75 -6.39 -1.24
N PRO A 49 -19.60 -6.63 -0.22
CA PRO A 49 -21.04 -6.78 -0.45
C PRO A 49 -21.64 -5.51 -1.06
N ASN A 50 -22.80 -5.67 -1.74
CA ASN A 50 -23.62 -4.56 -2.27
C ASN A 50 -22.95 -3.63 -3.30
N LEU A 51 -21.73 -3.87 -3.73
CA LEU A 51 -21.13 -3.14 -4.84
C LEU A 51 -21.51 -3.75 -6.19
N LYS A 52 -21.94 -2.90 -7.13
CA LYS A 52 -22.29 -3.35 -8.49
C LYS A 52 -21.07 -3.74 -9.30
N ASP A 53 -19.97 -3.00 -9.13
CA ASP A 53 -18.73 -3.24 -9.86
C ASP A 53 -18.03 -4.52 -9.40
N ARG A 54 -17.25 -5.12 -10.31
CA ARG A 54 -16.44 -6.29 -10.03
C ARG A 54 -15.13 -5.86 -9.38
N ILE A 55 -15.23 -5.31 -8.18
CA ILE A 55 -14.11 -4.82 -7.37
C ILE A 55 -13.77 -5.92 -6.35
N PHE A 56 -12.49 -6.20 -6.17
CA PHE A 56 -11.97 -7.09 -5.15
C PHE A 56 -10.95 -6.33 -4.30
N VAL A 57 -10.94 -6.59 -3.01
CA VAL A 57 -9.95 -6.03 -2.08
C VAL A 57 -8.98 -7.13 -1.65
N ASP A 58 -7.72 -6.78 -1.44
CA ASP A 58 -6.69 -7.74 -1.06
C ASP A 58 -7.05 -8.51 0.20
N LEU A 59 -7.52 -7.80 1.24
CA LEU A 59 -8.02 -8.41 2.48
C LEU A 59 -9.35 -7.79 2.90
N TRP A 60 -10.29 -8.64 3.23
CA TRP A 60 -11.55 -8.29 3.88
C TRP A 60 -11.61 -8.99 5.22
N ILE A 61 -11.73 -8.22 6.29
CA ILE A 61 -11.67 -8.71 7.66
C ILE A 61 -12.97 -8.37 8.37
N GLU A 62 -13.62 -9.38 8.92
CA GLU A 62 -14.84 -9.26 9.71
C GLU A 62 -14.51 -9.65 11.17
N GLY A 63 -14.65 -8.73 12.09
CA GLY A 63 -14.43 -8.88 13.53
C GLY A 63 -15.32 -7.91 14.29
N ASP A 64 -14.78 -7.23 15.31
CA ASP A 64 -15.51 -6.17 16.05
C ASP A 64 -15.94 -5.03 15.11
N GLU A 65 -15.14 -4.78 14.09
CA GLU A 65 -15.42 -3.88 12.96
C GLU A 65 -15.06 -4.60 11.66
N THR A 66 -15.69 -4.23 10.56
CA THR A 66 -15.30 -4.73 9.24
C THR A 66 -14.24 -3.84 8.62
N CYS A 67 -13.22 -4.44 8.01
CA CYS A 67 -12.13 -3.72 7.35
C CYS A 67 -11.88 -4.21 5.93
N ALA A 68 -11.70 -3.26 5.01
CA ALA A 68 -11.17 -3.46 3.68
C ALA A 68 -9.71 -2.98 3.65
N ILE A 69 -8.78 -3.82 3.21
CA ILE A 69 -7.35 -3.49 3.15
C ILE A 69 -6.85 -3.70 1.73
N GLU A 70 -6.15 -2.72 1.21
CA GLU A 70 -5.38 -2.77 -0.03
C GLU A 70 -3.90 -2.70 0.29
N LEU A 71 -3.11 -3.54 -0.35
CA LEU A 71 -1.68 -3.71 -0.09
C LEU A 71 -0.87 -3.47 -1.36
N LYS A 72 0.29 -2.86 -1.20
CA LYS A 72 1.32 -2.82 -2.24
C LYS A 72 2.68 -3.16 -1.64
N TYR A 73 3.44 -3.98 -2.35
CA TYR A 73 4.83 -4.25 -2.06
C TYR A 73 5.68 -3.90 -3.28
N LYS A 74 6.44 -2.83 -3.19
CA LYS A 74 7.24 -2.31 -4.31
C LYS A 74 8.72 -2.37 -3.98
N THR A 75 9.52 -2.97 -4.87
CA THR A 75 10.93 -3.24 -4.57
C THR A 75 11.90 -2.72 -5.63
N ARG A 76 13.06 -2.33 -5.17
CA ARG A 76 14.30 -2.29 -5.95
C ARG A 76 14.97 -3.65 -5.85
N ARG A 77 15.71 -4.02 -6.88
CA ARG A 77 16.50 -5.25 -6.88
C ARG A 77 17.40 -5.29 -5.64
N PHE A 78 17.28 -6.36 -4.91
CA PHE A 78 18.04 -6.54 -3.68
C PHE A 78 18.19 -8.03 -3.38
N ASP A 79 19.44 -8.51 -3.37
CA ASP A 79 19.77 -9.90 -3.13
C ASP A 79 20.45 -9.95 -1.75
N ILE A 80 19.90 -10.71 -0.80
CA ILE A 80 20.37 -10.78 0.59
C ILE A 80 19.94 -12.08 1.28
N ASP A 81 20.78 -12.54 2.22
CA ASP A 81 20.41 -13.58 3.17
C ASP A 81 20.03 -12.96 4.51
N VAL A 82 18.85 -13.27 5.00
CA VAL A 82 18.32 -12.79 6.28
C VAL A 82 17.86 -13.97 7.11
N LYS A 83 18.46 -14.16 8.29
CA LYS A 83 18.12 -15.26 9.21
C LYS A 83 18.17 -16.65 8.56
N GLY A 84 19.07 -16.87 7.60
CA GLY A 84 19.24 -18.15 6.90
C GLY A 84 18.30 -18.38 5.72
N GLU A 85 17.49 -17.38 5.35
CA GLU A 85 16.63 -17.39 4.17
C GLU A 85 17.19 -16.42 3.12
N SER A 86 17.29 -16.86 1.87
CA SER A 86 17.76 -16.05 0.74
C SER A 86 16.60 -15.30 0.07
N PHE A 87 16.76 -14.01 -0.11
CA PHE A 87 15.79 -13.13 -0.79
C PHE A 87 16.40 -12.55 -2.05
N ASN A 88 15.68 -12.66 -3.17
CA ASN A 88 16.07 -12.15 -4.47
C ASN A 88 14.98 -11.21 -4.99
N LEU A 89 14.98 -9.96 -4.52
CA LEU A 89 13.94 -8.99 -4.89
C LEU A 89 14.17 -8.45 -6.30
N LEU A 90 13.11 -8.44 -7.08
CA LEU A 90 13.11 -7.88 -8.42
C LEU A 90 13.06 -6.35 -8.41
N ASN A 91 13.66 -5.72 -9.41
CA ASN A 91 13.50 -4.29 -9.63
C ASN A 91 12.12 -4.01 -10.25
N GLN A 92 11.21 -3.45 -9.47
CA GLN A 92 9.92 -2.99 -9.97
C GLN A 92 10.05 -1.51 -10.33
N GLY A 93 10.42 -1.24 -11.58
CA GLY A 93 10.48 0.10 -12.16
C GLY A 93 9.08 0.74 -12.30
N ALA A 94 8.99 1.85 -13.03
CA ALA A 94 7.74 2.59 -13.26
C ALA A 94 7.08 3.04 -11.94
N GLN A 95 7.86 3.77 -11.13
CA GLN A 95 7.37 4.29 -9.84
C GLN A 95 6.19 5.28 -10.00
N ASP A 96 6.11 5.96 -11.11
CA ASP A 96 4.99 6.79 -11.54
C ASP A 96 3.68 6.00 -11.59
N LEU A 97 3.70 4.85 -12.27
CA LEU A 97 2.56 3.93 -12.33
C LEU A 97 2.26 3.31 -10.97
N GLY A 98 3.30 2.93 -10.21
CA GLY A 98 3.14 2.39 -8.87
C GLY A 98 2.46 3.36 -7.90
N ARG A 99 2.76 4.66 -8.00
CA ARG A 99 2.10 5.71 -7.22
C ARG A 99 0.64 5.90 -7.66
N TYR A 100 0.39 5.93 -8.97
CA TYR A 100 -0.97 5.99 -9.49
C TYR A 100 -1.81 4.82 -8.99
N ASP A 101 -1.30 3.58 -9.11
CA ASP A 101 -2.01 2.37 -8.71
C ASP A 101 -2.34 2.39 -7.21
N PHE A 102 -1.38 2.79 -6.35
CA PHE A 102 -1.63 2.92 -4.90
C PHE A 102 -2.72 3.96 -4.59
N LEU A 103 -2.69 5.12 -5.24
CA LEU A 103 -3.71 6.16 -5.02
C LEU A 103 -5.06 5.77 -5.60
N LYS A 104 -5.07 4.95 -6.66
CA LYS A 104 -6.30 4.36 -7.20
C LYS A 104 -6.95 3.37 -6.22
N ASP A 105 -6.13 2.64 -5.45
CA ASP A 105 -6.61 1.79 -4.37
C ASP A 105 -7.19 2.63 -3.22
N VAL A 106 -6.59 3.78 -2.89
CA VAL A 106 -7.15 4.73 -1.90
C VAL A 106 -8.53 5.22 -2.35
N GLU A 107 -8.67 5.69 -3.60
CA GLU A 107 -9.97 6.10 -4.18
C GLU A 107 -10.99 4.96 -4.13
N ARG A 108 -10.56 3.73 -4.41
CA ARG A 108 -11.41 2.53 -4.33
C ARG A 108 -11.90 2.30 -2.91
N LEU A 109 -11.01 2.39 -1.94
CA LEU A 109 -11.36 2.24 -0.52
C LEU A 109 -12.33 3.33 -0.06
N GLU A 110 -12.16 4.60 -0.47
CA GLU A 110 -13.13 5.66 -0.20
C GLU A 110 -14.54 5.30 -0.70
N ASN A 111 -14.63 4.76 -1.92
CA ASN A 111 -15.91 4.32 -2.48
C ASN A 111 -16.52 3.15 -1.70
N ILE A 112 -15.68 2.21 -1.22
CA ILE A 112 -16.13 1.09 -0.39
C ILE A 112 -16.64 1.60 0.95
N VAL A 113 -15.87 2.43 1.64
CA VAL A 113 -16.22 2.98 2.95
C VAL A 113 -17.49 3.83 2.86
N SER A 114 -17.63 4.67 1.82
CA SER A 114 -18.83 5.50 1.64
C SER A 114 -20.09 4.69 1.34
N ALA A 115 -19.97 3.48 0.83
CA ALA A 115 -21.08 2.59 0.53
C ALA A 115 -21.52 1.69 1.71
N HIS A 116 -20.81 1.75 2.85
CA HIS A 116 -21.04 0.85 3.99
C HIS A 116 -20.86 1.58 5.32
N ASP A 117 -21.86 1.59 6.17
CA ASP A 117 -21.86 2.33 7.45
C ASP A 117 -20.79 1.84 8.46
N ASN A 118 -20.37 0.58 8.38
CA ASN A 118 -19.50 -0.05 9.38
C ASN A 118 -18.21 -0.65 8.79
N VAL A 119 -17.72 -0.11 7.68
CA VAL A 119 -16.48 -0.57 7.05
C VAL A 119 -15.43 0.52 7.15
N LYS A 120 -14.23 0.16 7.60
CA LYS A 120 -13.03 1.00 7.55
C LYS A 120 -12.12 0.54 6.41
N GLY A 121 -11.52 1.50 5.73
CA GLY A 121 -10.54 1.25 4.68
C GLY A 121 -9.12 1.46 5.18
N TYR A 122 -8.19 0.63 4.72
CA TYR A 122 -6.76 0.79 4.99
C TYR A 122 -5.96 0.55 3.72
N ALA A 123 -5.19 1.54 3.31
CA ALA A 123 -4.22 1.40 2.22
C ALA A 123 -2.80 1.34 2.78
N ILE A 124 -2.05 0.29 2.43
CA ILE A 124 -0.71 0.05 2.94
C ILE A 124 0.24 -0.16 1.77
N ILE A 125 1.32 0.60 1.70
CA ILE A 125 2.43 0.33 0.79
C ILE A 125 3.71 0.13 1.58
N LEU A 126 4.40 -0.97 1.33
CA LEU A 126 5.71 -1.31 1.87
C LEU A 126 6.74 -1.34 0.75
N THR A 127 7.90 -0.70 0.94
CA THR A 127 8.90 -0.61 -0.12
C THR A 127 10.32 -0.39 0.44
N ASN A 128 11.33 -0.81 -0.31
CA ASN A 128 12.74 -0.43 -0.13
C ASN A 128 13.19 0.63 -1.15
N ASP A 129 12.29 1.16 -1.98
CA ASP A 129 12.61 2.19 -2.96
C ASP A 129 12.38 3.59 -2.38
N SER A 130 13.46 4.30 -2.09
CA SER A 130 13.40 5.62 -1.47
C SER A 130 12.73 6.70 -2.35
N SER A 131 12.53 6.45 -3.65
CA SER A 131 11.82 7.38 -4.52
C SER A 131 10.34 7.56 -4.16
N TYR A 132 9.77 6.62 -3.39
CA TYR A 132 8.40 6.73 -2.90
C TYR A 132 8.27 7.71 -1.73
N TRP A 133 9.25 7.74 -0.81
CA TRP A 133 9.15 8.58 0.40
C TRP A 133 10.03 9.83 0.40
N LYS A 134 10.99 9.95 -0.51
CA LYS A 134 11.80 11.16 -0.65
C LYS A 134 11.09 12.19 -1.52
N SER A 135 11.10 13.44 -1.09
CA SER A 135 10.68 14.56 -1.93
C SER A 135 11.73 14.88 -3.00
N THR A 136 11.28 15.45 -4.09
CA THR A 136 12.16 16.02 -5.14
C THR A 136 11.55 17.30 -5.66
N ALA A 137 12.39 18.27 -5.96
CA ALA A 137 11.98 19.53 -6.59
C ALA A 137 11.71 19.37 -8.10
N THR A 138 12.21 18.28 -8.73
CA THR A 138 12.01 18.04 -10.16
C THR A 138 10.56 17.70 -10.45
N GLU A 139 9.92 18.50 -11.26
CA GLU A 139 8.58 18.21 -11.78
C GLU A 139 8.65 17.16 -12.87
N THR A 140 7.76 16.19 -12.79
CA THR A 140 7.61 15.10 -13.78
C THR A 140 6.14 14.91 -14.11
N ILE A 141 5.85 14.08 -15.09
CA ILE A 141 4.48 13.81 -15.56
C ILE A 141 3.56 13.31 -14.42
N ASP A 142 4.15 12.67 -13.39
CA ASP A 142 3.46 12.07 -12.24
C ASP A 142 3.46 12.96 -10.99
N THR A 143 3.83 14.23 -11.08
CA THR A 143 3.98 15.13 -9.91
C THR A 143 2.75 15.14 -8.99
N LYS A 144 1.55 15.04 -9.56
CA LYS A 144 0.30 14.99 -8.77
C LYS A 144 0.17 13.68 -7.97
N PHE A 145 0.77 12.58 -8.41
CA PHE A 145 0.71 11.28 -7.75
C PHE A 145 1.85 11.01 -6.76
N ARG A 146 2.76 11.97 -6.55
CA ARG A 146 3.85 11.80 -5.58
C ARG A 146 3.30 11.53 -4.18
N ILE A 147 3.90 10.55 -3.48
CA ILE A 147 3.48 10.15 -2.13
C ILE A 147 4.60 10.29 -1.10
N HIS A 148 5.49 11.28 -1.29
CA HIS A 148 6.62 11.50 -0.38
C HIS A 148 6.17 11.88 1.04
N ASP A 149 7.06 11.67 1.99
CA ASP A 149 6.84 11.93 3.42
C ASP A 149 6.44 13.39 3.67
N GLY A 150 5.46 13.60 4.53
CA GLY A 150 4.95 14.91 4.90
C GLY A 150 3.98 15.56 3.90
N ARG A 151 3.80 15.00 2.69
CA ARG A 151 2.86 15.54 1.71
C ARG A 151 1.42 15.39 2.18
N VAL A 152 0.58 16.37 1.82
CA VAL A 152 -0.87 16.29 1.96
C VAL A 152 -1.49 16.05 0.59
N LEU A 153 -2.36 15.04 0.50
CA LEU A 153 -3.10 14.67 -0.72
C LEU A 153 -4.60 14.87 -0.52
N ASN A 154 -5.24 15.50 -1.48
CA ASN A 154 -6.70 15.64 -1.58
C ASN A 154 -7.12 16.02 -3.00
N GLY A 155 -8.41 15.94 -3.28
CA GLY A 155 -9.00 16.42 -4.53
C GLY A 155 -8.58 15.64 -5.76
N GLU A 156 -8.54 16.30 -6.92
CA GLU A 156 -8.28 15.66 -8.20
C GLU A 156 -6.77 15.60 -8.51
N LEU A 157 -6.30 14.37 -8.77
CA LEU A 157 -4.93 14.06 -9.15
C LEU A 157 -4.92 13.55 -10.59
N ALA A 158 -4.21 14.22 -11.48
CA ALA A 158 -4.15 13.87 -12.89
C ALA A 158 -2.70 13.86 -13.39
N TRP A 159 -2.46 13.09 -14.44
CA TRP A 159 -1.22 13.18 -15.21
C TRP A 159 -1.05 14.57 -15.79
N ARG A 160 0.19 15.01 -15.92
CA ARG A 160 0.45 16.24 -16.68
C ARG A 160 0.19 16.02 -18.17
N PRO A 161 -0.19 17.07 -18.90
CA PRO A 161 -0.50 16.95 -20.34
C PRO A 161 0.61 16.34 -21.20
N GLU A 162 1.86 16.46 -20.77
CA GLU A 162 3.02 15.93 -21.47
C GLU A 162 3.21 14.40 -21.32
N ALA A 163 2.38 13.75 -20.51
CA ALA A 163 2.43 12.31 -20.35
C ALA A 163 2.05 11.59 -21.64
N SER A 164 2.93 10.69 -22.12
CA SER A 164 2.66 9.96 -23.35
C SER A 164 1.52 8.95 -23.16
N SER A 165 0.75 8.72 -24.22
CA SER A 165 -0.33 7.72 -24.23
C SER A 165 0.16 6.31 -23.86
N GLY A 166 1.40 5.97 -24.22
CA GLY A 166 2.01 4.69 -23.82
C GLY A 166 2.24 4.57 -22.32
N THR A 167 2.68 5.66 -21.68
CA THR A 167 2.89 5.69 -20.23
C THR A 167 1.58 5.55 -19.46
N VAL A 168 0.55 6.29 -19.85
CA VAL A 168 -0.71 6.36 -19.10
C VAL A 168 -1.72 5.27 -19.49
N ARG A 169 -1.37 4.39 -20.39
CA ARG A 169 -2.29 3.36 -20.92
C ARG A 169 -2.94 2.56 -19.80
N GLY A 170 -4.27 2.59 -19.75
CA GLY A 170 -5.09 1.96 -18.71
C GLY A 170 -5.16 2.75 -17.40
N ARG A 171 -4.54 3.94 -17.35
CA ARG A 171 -4.47 4.84 -16.18
C ARG A 171 -4.76 6.30 -16.56
N GLU A 172 -5.51 6.51 -17.62
CA GLU A 172 -5.79 7.83 -18.19
C GLU A 172 -6.69 8.68 -17.29
N LYS A 173 -7.52 8.01 -16.49
CA LYS A 173 -8.51 8.68 -15.66
C LYS A 173 -7.85 9.37 -14.47
N PRO A 174 -8.21 10.63 -14.17
CA PRO A 174 -7.83 11.25 -12.91
C PRO A 174 -8.32 10.44 -11.71
N ILE A 175 -7.59 10.51 -10.61
CA ILE A 175 -7.98 9.98 -9.31
C ILE A 175 -8.63 11.11 -8.52
N LYS A 176 -9.80 10.86 -7.92
CA LYS A 176 -10.55 11.86 -7.16
C LYS A 176 -10.65 11.42 -5.71
N LEU A 177 -9.80 12.01 -4.88
CA LEU A 177 -9.83 11.78 -3.44
C LEU A 177 -10.86 12.71 -2.78
N THR A 178 -11.75 12.13 -2.00
CA THR A 178 -12.74 12.85 -1.18
C THR A 178 -12.17 13.23 0.17
N GLY A 179 -11.27 12.40 0.71
CA GLY A 179 -10.56 12.63 1.95
C GLY A 179 -9.32 13.52 1.79
N THR A 180 -8.73 13.88 2.93
CA THR A 180 -7.45 14.61 2.99
C THR A 180 -6.46 13.78 3.79
N TYR A 181 -5.34 13.37 3.15
CA TYR A 181 -4.39 12.43 3.70
C TYR A 181 -3.02 13.10 3.90
N LYS A 182 -2.59 13.24 5.14
CA LYS A 182 -1.21 13.60 5.47
C LYS A 182 -0.36 12.34 5.47
N LEU A 183 0.57 12.26 4.54
CA LEU A 183 1.42 11.09 4.36
C LEU A 183 2.52 11.07 5.42
N ASN A 184 2.57 9.99 6.19
CA ASN A 184 3.54 9.79 7.25
C ASN A 184 4.19 8.43 7.09
N TRP A 185 5.34 8.39 6.42
CA TRP A 185 6.11 7.18 6.21
C TRP A 185 6.80 6.75 7.49
N LYS A 186 6.68 5.48 7.83
CA LYS A 186 7.29 4.86 9.00
C LYS A 186 8.34 3.85 8.58
N ASP A 187 9.37 3.69 9.41
CA ASP A 187 10.36 2.64 9.22
C ASP A 187 9.71 1.28 9.49
N TYR A 188 9.92 0.32 8.60
CA TYR A 188 9.49 -1.06 8.76
C TYR A 188 10.65 -1.91 9.26
N SER A 189 11.73 -1.97 8.51
CA SER A 189 12.91 -2.76 8.85
C SER A 189 14.21 -2.20 8.26
N GLN A 190 15.33 -2.61 8.82
CA GLN A 190 16.67 -2.37 8.30
C GLN A 190 17.40 -3.72 8.23
N VAL A 191 17.46 -4.34 7.05
CA VAL A 191 18.06 -5.68 6.86
C VAL A 191 19.53 -5.63 6.49
N SER A 192 19.98 -4.48 6.00
CA SER A 192 21.42 -4.21 5.78
C SER A 192 21.73 -2.72 5.80
N GLY A 193 23.02 -2.34 5.88
CA GLY A 193 23.48 -0.96 5.75
C GLY A 193 23.53 -0.41 4.31
N THR A 194 23.17 -1.21 3.31
CA THR A 194 23.20 -0.82 1.90
C THR A 194 21.99 0.03 1.52
N SER A 195 22.05 0.67 0.33
CA SER A 195 21.04 1.62 -0.13
C SER A 195 19.61 1.08 -0.17
N TYR A 196 19.43 -0.24 -0.40
CA TYR A 196 18.13 -0.88 -0.52
C TYR A 196 17.79 -1.80 0.66
N GLY A 197 18.62 -1.80 1.71
CA GLY A 197 18.39 -2.58 2.91
C GLY A 197 17.38 -1.96 3.88
N LYS A 198 16.96 -0.71 3.64
CA LYS A 198 15.94 -0.04 4.45
C LYS A 198 14.57 -0.18 3.80
N PHE A 199 13.63 -0.73 4.56
CA PHE A 199 12.22 -0.79 4.18
C PHE A 199 11.42 0.23 4.99
N ARG A 200 10.52 0.94 4.31
CA ARG A 200 9.54 1.84 4.94
C ARG A 200 8.13 1.52 4.44
N TYR A 201 7.16 1.85 5.26
CA TYR A 201 5.75 1.71 4.89
C TYR A 201 4.98 3.00 5.08
N LEU A 202 3.98 3.18 4.25
CA LEU A 202 2.93 4.17 4.43
C LEU A 202 1.63 3.44 4.78
N PHE A 203 0.94 3.92 5.79
CA PHE A 203 -0.32 3.40 6.25
C PHE A 203 -1.34 4.54 6.25
N LEU A 204 -2.41 4.38 5.49
CA LEU A 204 -3.51 5.34 5.42
C LEU A 204 -4.79 4.67 5.95
N GLU A 205 -5.49 5.38 6.81
CA GLU A 205 -6.86 5.07 7.22
C GLU A 205 -7.81 5.94 6.41
N ILE A 206 -8.90 5.30 5.92
CA ILE A 206 -9.90 5.87 5.01
C ILE A 206 -11.24 5.95 5.77
#